data_d98edaf773a5ec715559e9dd458e1c1d
#
_entry.id   d98edaf773a5ec715559e9dd458e1c1d
#
_cell.length_a   1.000
_cell.length_b   1.000
_cell.length_c   1.000
_cell.angle_alpha   90.00
_cell.angle_beta   90.00
_cell.angle_gamma   90.00
#
_symmetry.space_group_name_H-M   'P 1'
#
loop_
_entity.id
_entity.type
_entity.pdbx_description
1 polymer ?
#
loop_
_entity_poly.entity_id
_entity_poly.type
_entity_poly.pdbx_seq_one_letter_code
_entity_poly.pdbx_strand_id
1 'polypeptide(L)'
;MLCLNNIAKKYKDKIALEHVSLELDNGIYGLLGPNGAGKSTLMNIITGNIKPSDGQVLWDGHDIKILGSKYRSIIGYAPQQQGLYDTFTGKRFLSYMATLKGIPKKDMSREIDRVLEYVNMTEAAD
;
A
#
# COMPACT_ATOMS: atom_id res chain seq x y z
N MET A 1 -1.45 -10.75 11.28
CA MET A 1 -2.74 -11.09 10.61
C MET A 1 -3.47 -9.80 10.25
N LEU A 2 -3.98 -9.70 9.02
CA LEU A 2 -4.80 -8.57 8.55
C LEU A 2 -6.27 -9.01 8.54
N CYS A 3 -7.13 -8.28 9.23
CA CYS A 3 -8.56 -8.57 9.28
C CYS A 3 -9.39 -7.39 8.76
N LEU A 4 -10.32 -7.68 7.89
CA LEU A 4 -11.33 -6.75 7.41
C LEU A 4 -12.66 -7.14 8.07
N ASN A 5 -13.23 -6.25 8.86
CA ASN A 5 -14.49 -6.51 9.56
C ASN A 5 -15.58 -5.65 8.97
N ASN A 6 -16.50 -6.29 8.24
CA ASN A 6 -17.73 -5.68 7.73
C ASN A 6 -17.50 -4.40 6.90
N ILE A 7 -16.46 -4.41 6.06
CA ILE A 7 -16.07 -3.24 5.25
C ILE A 7 -17.13 -2.92 4.23
N ALA A 8 -17.70 -1.72 4.31
CA ALA A 8 -18.56 -1.15 3.29
C ALA A 8 -18.00 0.17 2.76
N LYS A 9 -18.22 0.45 1.48
CA LYS A 9 -17.88 1.74 0.88
C LYS A 9 -18.95 2.20 -0.09
N LYS A 10 -19.47 3.39 0.18
CA LYS A 10 -20.43 4.07 -0.68
C LYS A 10 -19.85 5.40 -1.16
N TYR A 11 -19.97 5.69 -2.45
CA TYR A 11 -19.64 6.96 -3.06
C TYR A 11 -20.92 7.59 -3.60
N LYS A 12 -21.45 8.61 -2.93
CA LYS A 12 -22.75 9.20 -3.25
C LYS A 12 -23.81 8.09 -3.39
N ASP A 13 -24.26 7.82 -4.62
CA ASP A 13 -25.32 6.84 -4.90
C ASP A 13 -24.78 5.46 -5.32
N LYS A 14 -23.44 5.33 -5.46
CA LYS A 14 -22.81 4.06 -5.88
C LYS A 14 -22.23 3.32 -4.69
N ILE A 15 -22.70 2.09 -4.47
CA ILE A 15 -22.07 1.14 -3.54
C ILE A 15 -20.88 0.52 -4.25
N ALA A 16 -19.68 0.72 -3.70
CA ALA A 16 -18.43 0.17 -4.23
C ALA A 16 -18.01 -1.11 -3.51
N LEU A 17 -18.35 -1.23 -2.23
CA LEU A 17 -18.15 -2.44 -1.41
C LEU A 17 -19.34 -2.59 -0.48
N GLU A 18 -19.82 -3.82 -0.33
CA GLU A 18 -20.95 -4.19 0.52
C GLU A 18 -20.51 -5.28 1.50
N HIS A 19 -20.28 -4.87 2.75
CA HIS A 19 -20.04 -5.75 3.91
C HIS A 19 -18.99 -6.86 3.70
N VAL A 20 -17.80 -6.48 3.23
CA VAL A 20 -16.69 -7.43 3.01
C VAL A 20 -15.99 -7.73 4.33
N SER A 21 -15.93 -9.01 4.69
CA SER A 21 -15.16 -9.50 5.83
C SER A 21 -14.16 -10.56 5.36
N LEU A 22 -12.89 -10.39 5.72
CA LEU A 22 -11.78 -11.28 5.34
C LEU A 22 -10.77 -11.35 6.47
N GLU A 23 -10.16 -12.51 6.63
CA GLU A 23 -9.00 -12.73 7.49
C GLU A 23 -7.84 -13.21 6.61
N LEU A 24 -6.73 -12.51 6.65
CA LEU A 24 -5.56 -12.77 5.82
C LEU A 24 -4.34 -12.98 6.70
N ASP A 25 -3.84 -14.20 6.73
CA ASP A 25 -2.58 -14.56 7.36
C ASP A 25 -1.39 -14.35 6.42
N ASN A 26 -0.23 -14.93 6.77
CA ASN A 26 0.94 -14.91 5.90
C ASN A 26 0.65 -15.74 4.64
N GLY A 27 0.85 -15.13 3.47
CA GLY A 27 0.60 -15.81 2.20
C GLY A 27 0.47 -14.85 1.04
N ILE A 28 0.22 -15.40 -0.14
CA ILE A 28 -0.06 -14.67 -1.37
C ILE A 28 -1.54 -14.85 -1.69
N TYR A 29 -2.26 -13.75 -1.81
CA TYR A 29 -3.70 -13.74 -2.08
C TYR A 29 -3.98 -13.05 -3.41
N GLY A 30 -4.81 -13.68 -4.25
CA GLY A 30 -5.30 -13.11 -5.49
C GLY A 30 -6.70 -12.50 -5.31
N LEU A 31 -6.85 -11.21 -5.62
CA LEU A 31 -8.14 -10.55 -5.64
C LEU A 31 -8.67 -10.50 -7.07
N LEU A 32 -9.61 -11.38 -7.39
CA LEU A 32 -10.18 -11.55 -8.72
C LEU A 32 -11.57 -10.92 -8.81
N GLY A 33 -11.95 -10.49 -9.99
CA GLY A 33 -13.27 -9.93 -10.29
C GLY A 33 -13.27 -8.99 -11.49
N PRO A 34 -14.44 -8.67 -12.05
CA PRO A 34 -14.56 -7.78 -13.20
C PRO A 34 -14.16 -6.33 -12.87
N ASN A 35 -14.01 -5.51 -13.90
CA ASN A 35 -13.79 -4.08 -13.71
C ASN A 35 -15.01 -3.45 -13.03
N GLY A 36 -14.76 -2.60 -12.04
CA GLY A 36 -15.81 -2.00 -11.23
C GLY A 36 -16.28 -2.82 -10.02
N ALA A 37 -15.77 -4.04 -9.80
CA ALA A 37 -16.11 -4.89 -8.64
C ALA A 37 -15.57 -4.39 -7.28
N GLY A 38 -14.98 -3.19 -7.21
CA GLY A 38 -14.50 -2.62 -5.96
C GLY A 38 -13.07 -3.00 -5.55
N LYS A 39 -12.33 -3.77 -6.38
CA LYS A 39 -10.96 -4.23 -6.05
C LYS A 39 -10.03 -3.09 -5.64
N SER A 40 -9.92 -2.04 -6.46
CA SER A 40 -9.08 -0.88 -6.15
C SER A 40 -9.57 -0.11 -4.92
N THR A 41 -10.88 -0.06 -4.69
CA THR A 41 -11.48 0.52 -3.48
C THR A 41 -11.05 -0.26 -2.24
N LEU A 42 -11.12 -1.59 -2.29
CA LEU A 42 -10.69 -2.45 -1.20
C LEU A 42 -9.20 -2.28 -0.90
N MET A 43 -8.34 -2.30 -1.93
CA MET A 43 -6.90 -2.06 -1.77
C MET A 43 -6.59 -0.69 -1.15
N ASN A 44 -7.29 0.37 -1.58
CA ASN A 44 -7.13 1.71 -0.99
C ASN A 44 -7.62 1.78 0.46
N ILE A 45 -8.61 0.99 0.86
CA ILE A 45 -9.05 0.90 2.26
C ILE A 45 -8.00 0.14 3.08
N ILE A 46 -7.51 -1.00 2.61
CA ILE A 46 -6.47 -1.79 3.27
C ILE A 46 -5.20 -0.96 3.49
N THR A 47 -4.79 -0.19 2.49
CA THR A 47 -3.58 0.67 2.59
C THR A 47 -3.80 1.95 3.39
N GLY A 48 -5.04 2.22 3.83
CA GLY A 48 -5.39 3.41 4.59
C GLY A 48 -5.45 4.70 3.75
N ASN A 49 -5.43 4.61 2.41
CA ASN A 49 -5.54 5.76 1.51
C ASN A 49 -6.95 6.37 1.53
N ILE A 50 -7.98 5.52 1.70
CA ILE A 50 -9.37 5.97 1.87
C ILE A 50 -10.00 5.31 3.10
N LYS A 51 -10.94 6.02 3.72
CA LYS A 51 -11.71 5.48 4.85
C LYS A 51 -12.90 4.67 4.32
N PRO A 52 -13.22 3.51 4.91
CA PRO A 52 -14.48 2.84 4.66
C PRO A 52 -15.65 3.70 5.13
N SER A 53 -16.85 3.48 4.58
CA SER A 53 -18.11 4.08 5.05
C SER A 53 -18.60 3.39 6.31
N ASP A 54 -18.34 2.08 6.41
CA ASP A 54 -18.63 1.26 7.59
C ASP A 54 -17.58 0.16 7.73
N GLY A 55 -17.48 -0.41 8.94
CA GLY A 55 -16.49 -1.44 9.27
C GLY A 55 -15.10 -0.89 9.60
N GLN A 56 -14.18 -1.80 9.83
CA GLN A 56 -12.81 -1.49 10.25
C GLN A 56 -11.80 -2.49 9.69
N VAL A 57 -10.58 -2.00 9.47
CA VAL A 57 -9.43 -2.84 9.12
C VAL A 57 -8.53 -2.94 10.35
N LEU A 58 -8.18 -4.18 10.72
CA LEU A 58 -7.31 -4.47 11.85
C LEU A 58 -6.00 -5.10 11.37
N TRP A 59 -4.90 -4.64 11.94
CA TRP A 59 -3.59 -5.28 11.84
C TRP A 59 -3.19 -5.80 13.22
N ASP A 60 -3.03 -7.11 13.34
CA ASP A 60 -2.77 -7.80 14.62
C ASP A 60 -3.71 -7.34 15.75
N GLY A 61 -5.00 -7.27 15.44
CA GLY A 61 -6.05 -6.87 16.38
C GLY A 61 -6.20 -5.36 16.63
N HIS A 62 -5.35 -4.52 16.02
CA HIS A 62 -5.37 -3.06 16.22
C HIS A 62 -5.89 -2.33 14.97
N ASP A 63 -6.81 -1.39 15.16
CA ASP A 63 -7.33 -0.58 14.04
C ASP A 63 -6.19 0.20 13.35
N ILE A 64 -6.06 0.04 12.05
CA ILE A 64 -5.04 0.72 11.24
C ILE A 64 -5.12 2.24 11.31
N LYS A 65 -6.30 2.80 11.62
CA LYS A 65 -6.49 4.25 11.84
C LYS A 65 -5.75 4.70 13.09
N ILE A 66 -5.78 3.88 14.16
CA ILE A 66 -5.09 4.16 15.43
C ILE A 66 -3.59 3.97 15.24
N LEU A 67 -3.18 2.92 14.55
CA LEU A 67 -1.76 2.65 14.26
C LEU A 67 -1.11 3.76 13.41
N GLY A 68 -1.87 4.37 12.50
CA GLY A 68 -1.44 5.53 11.71
C GLY A 68 -0.11 5.32 10.98
N SER A 69 0.92 6.08 11.36
CA SER A 69 2.25 6.00 10.74
C SER A 69 2.94 4.65 10.96
N LYS A 70 2.70 3.99 12.09
CA LYS A 70 3.27 2.66 12.38
C LYS A 70 2.77 1.64 11.36
N TYR A 71 1.49 1.64 11.04
CA TYR A 71 0.94 0.76 9.99
C TYR A 71 1.54 1.10 8.62
N ARG A 72 1.60 2.39 8.24
CA ARG A 72 2.17 2.80 6.96
C ARG A 72 3.66 2.47 6.81
N SER A 73 4.42 2.36 7.91
CA SER A 73 5.83 1.99 7.84
C SER A 73 6.06 0.52 7.48
N ILE A 74 5.11 -0.36 7.78
CA ILE A 74 5.23 -1.81 7.56
C ILE A 74 4.60 -2.28 6.25
N ILE A 75 3.76 -1.46 5.59
CA ILE A 75 3.15 -1.82 4.31
C ILE A 75 3.94 -1.27 3.13
N GLY A 76 3.99 -2.03 2.03
CA GLY A 76 4.36 -1.58 0.69
C GLY A 76 3.14 -1.57 -0.21
N TYR A 77 2.98 -0.53 -1.02
CA TYR A 77 1.88 -0.43 -1.97
C TYR A 77 2.36 0.08 -3.32
N ALA A 78 2.14 -0.70 -4.35
CA ALA A 78 2.37 -0.32 -5.74
C ALA A 78 1.01 -0.12 -6.43
N PRO A 79 0.55 1.12 -6.63
CA PRO A 79 -0.73 1.39 -7.30
C PRO A 79 -0.64 1.11 -8.79
N GLN A 80 -1.78 0.86 -9.43
CA GLN A 80 -1.86 0.63 -10.88
C GLN A 80 -1.39 1.84 -11.71
N GLN A 81 -1.68 3.06 -11.23
CA GLN A 81 -1.17 4.30 -11.79
C GLN A 81 -0.19 4.90 -10.79
N GLN A 82 1.06 4.96 -11.16
CA GLN A 82 2.11 5.59 -10.36
C GLN A 82 2.32 7.01 -10.89
N GLY A 83 2.12 8.01 -10.03
CA GLY A 83 2.60 9.37 -10.30
C GLY A 83 4.10 9.40 -10.12
N LEU A 84 4.83 9.07 -11.18
CA LEU A 84 6.29 9.25 -11.19
C LEU A 84 6.58 10.74 -11.45
N TYR A 85 7.65 11.22 -10.83
CA TYR A 85 8.15 12.57 -11.10
C TYR A 85 9.07 12.49 -12.33
N ASP A 86 8.63 13.01 -13.45
CA ASP A 86 9.35 12.97 -14.75
C ASP A 86 10.79 13.51 -14.68
N THR A 87 11.10 14.33 -13.66
CA THR A 87 12.43 14.92 -13.43
C THR A 87 13.29 14.12 -12.47
N PHE A 88 12.79 12.99 -11.95
CA PHE A 88 13.57 12.16 -11.03
C PHE A 88 14.23 11.00 -11.77
N THR A 89 15.52 10.79 -11.45
CA THR A 89 16.17 9.51 -11.77
C THR A 89 15.65 8.42 -10.83
N GLY A 90 15.87 7.16 -11.17
CA GLY A 90 15.50 6.02 -10.32
C GLY A 90 16.08 6.12 -8.91
N LYS A 91 17.36 6.44 -8.79
CA LYS A 91 18.03 6.65 -7.49
C LYS A 91 17.42 7.81 -6.69
N ARG A 92 17.12 8.93 -7.36
CA ARG A 92 16.49 10.08 -6.70
C ARG A 92 15.10 9.75 -6.19
N PHE A 93 14.32 9.01 -6.97
CA PHE A 93 12.98 8.55 -6.55
C PHE A 93 13.07 7.60 -5.36
N LEU A 94 13.97 6.61 -5.41
CA LEU A 94 14.18 5.67 -4.30
C LEU A 94 14.68 6.38 -3.03
N SER A 95 15.57 7.38 -3.16
CA SER A 95 16.02 8.20 -2.02
C SER A 95 14.87 8.97 -1.37
N TYR A 96 13.98 9.52 -2.17
CA TYR A 96 12.76 10.18 -1.69
C TYR A 96 11.85 9.19 -0.94
N MET A 97 11.59 8.01 -1.52
CA MET A 97 10.79 6.97 -0.90
C MET A 97 11.41 6.44 0.39
N ALA A 98 12.74 6.22 0.40
CA ALA A 98 13.49 5.81 1.58
C ALA A 98 13.37 6.82 2.73
N THR A 99 13.42 8.12 2.39
CA THR A 99 13.21 9.20 3.37
C THR A 99 11.80 9.14 3.97
N LEU A 100 10.77 8.97 3.15
CA LEU A 100 9.38 8.84 3.60
C LEU A 100 9.16 7.61 4.48
N LYS A 101 9.92 6.53 4.23
CA LYS A 101 9.89 5.29 5.03
C LYS A 101 10.73 5.39 6.31
N GLY A 102 11.43 6.50 6.53
CA GLY A 102 12.25 6.72 7.72
C GLY A 102 13.55 5.92 7.73
N ILE A 103 14.06 5.49 6.57
CA ILE A 103 15.35 4.81 6.48
C ILE A 103 16.46 5.78 6.86
N PRO A 104 17.33 5.41 7.82
CA PRO A 104 18.43 6.29 8.24
C PRO A 104 19.36 6.63 7.07
N LYS A 105 19.81 7.89 7.01
CA LYS A 105 20.69 8.37 5.91
C LYS A 105 21.94 7.49 5.70
N LYS A 106 22.52 6.97 6.79
CA LYS A 106 23.70 6.09 6.75
C LYS A 106 23.44 4.74 6.03
N ASP A 107 22.21 4.27 6.02
CA ASP A 107 21.82 2.98 5.43
C ASP A 107 21.18 3.16 4.03
N MET A 108 20.82 4.37 3.68
CA MET A 108 20.01 4.68 2.49
C MET A 108 20.67 4.24 1.18
N SER A 109 21.96 4.55 0.97
CA SER A 109 22.68 4.17 -0.25
C SER A 109 22.69 2.66 -0.42
N ARG A 110 23.08 1.93 0.62
CA ARG A 110 23.12 0.46 0.61
C ARG A 110 21.76 -0.16 0.29
N GLU A 111 20.68 0.36 0.88
CA GLU A 111 19.34 -0.18 0.62
C GLU A 111 18.85 0.14 -0.79
N ILE A 112 19.19 1.32 -1.33
CA ILE A 112 18.87 1.69 -2.70
C ILE A 112 19.60 0.78 -3.69
N ASP A 113 20.92 0.61 -3.52
CA ASP A 113 21.72 -0.25 -4.38
C ASP A 113 21.21 -1.70 -4.35
N ARG A 114 20.87 -2.22 -3.17
CA ARG A 114 20.28 -3.55 -3.00
C ARG A 114 18.95 -3.71 -3.75
N VAL A 115 18.08 -2.70 -3.70
CA VAL A 115 16.78 -2.73 -4.39
C VAL A 115 16.98 -2.69 -5.91
N LEU A 116 17.89 -1.82 -6.40
CA LEU A 116 18.19 -1.71 -7.82
C LEU A 116 18.79 -3.02 -8.39
N GLU A 117 19.69 -3.64 -7.64
CA GLU A 117 20.26 -4.95 -7.99
C GLU A 117 19.16 -6.03 -8.06
N TYR A 118 18.26 -6.05 -7.05
CA TYR A 118 17.16 -7.01 -6.99
C TYR A 118 16.23 -6.97 -8.20
N VAL A 119 16.04 -5.79 -8.79
CA VAL A 119 15.18 -5.60 -9.98
C VAL A 119 15.98 -5.47 -11.29
N ASN A 120 17.31 -5.74 -11.28
CA ASN A 120 18.21 -5.62 -12.43
C ASN A 120 18.18 -4.23 -13.10
N MET A 121 18.13 -3.17 -12.32
CA MET A 121 18.09 -1.79 -12.81
C MET A 121 19.29 -0.93 -12.39
N THR A 122 20.39 -1.53 -11.99
CA THR A 122 21.57 -0.81 -11.49
C THR A 122 22.16 0.15 -12.53
N GLU A 123 22.22 -0.25 -13.80
CA GLU A 123 22.78 0.57 -14.89
C GLU A 123 21.81 1.67 -15.39
N ALA A 124 20.51 1.49 -15.18
CA ALA A 124 19.47 2.39 -15.66
C ALA A 124 18.92 3.35 -14.58
N ALA A 125 19.57 3.43 -13.43
CA ALA A 125 19.04 4.12 -12.26
C ALA A 125 19.40 5.62 -12.17
N ASP A 126 20.32 6.10 -13.01
CA ASP A 126 20.85 7.47 -13.02
C ASP A 126 20.16 8.37 -14.05
#